data_5d558f5806accc9229e788ee8d615510
#
_entry.id   5d558f5806accc9229e788ee8d615510
#
_cell.length_a   1.000
_cell.length_b   1.000
_cell.length_c   1.000
_cell.angle_alpha   90.00
_cell.angle_beta   90.00
_cell.angle_gamma   90.00
#
_symmetry.space_group_name_H-M   'P 1'
#
loop_
_entity.id
_entity.type
_entity.pdbx_description
1 polymer ?
#
loop_
_entity_poly.entity_id
_entity_poly.type
_entity_poly.pdbx_seq_one_letter_code
_entity_poly.pdbx_strand_id
1 'polypeptide(L)'
;MHFVKKLGALIVLMLLCNGSLAASEDAAIEDSPNRDLTGFEGLNERLPLWEAGVGGGMIESPNYPASSERNFVALALPYVIYRGDIFRVGGRGGARAVFLENDRLELDMSFGGAFAADSDDNTVREGMPELDYLVEIGPQLIYKIKDFSFSGGGNSRLNARLQARAVFSTDFGGFDGRGFVFEPTLTYQQRGVFLPDTGFSLALRTTWATETLHDYFYEVTPEYATTVRPAYDAKSGYLGAELSAGLAFPVVKNVRGFLTTSVQFNSGSANENSPLFEKDVTYSVGVGFVWRAYKSDAKATW
;
A
#
# COMPACT_ATOMS: atom_id res chain seq x y z
N MET A 1 18.75 14.91 14.06
CA MET A 1 17.88 16.11 14.15
C MET A 1 17.42 16.64 12.78
N HIS A 2 17.88 16.06 11.67
CA HIS A 2 17.43 16.40 10.30
C HIS A 2 16.16 15.68 9.86
N PHE A 3 15.85 14.53 10.45
CA PHE A 3 14.72 13.65 10.08
C PHE A 3 13.33 14.30 10.28
N VAL A 4 13.15 15.07 11.36
CA VAL A 4 11.84 15.69 11.71
C VAL A 4 11.45 16.85 10.77
N LYS A 5 12.42 17.51 10.13
CA LYS A 5 12.14 18.65 9.23
C LYS A 5 11.65 18.23 7.83
N LYS A 6 12.03 17.03 7.36
CA LYS A 6 11.63 16.54 6.04
C LYS A 6 10.22 15.92 6.04
N LEU A 7 9.72 15.45 7.19
CA LEU A 7 8.40 14.82 7.32
C LEU A 7 7.22 15.81 7.17
N GLY A 8 7.44 17.12 7.42
CA GLY A 8 6.41 18.15 7.29
C GLY A 8 5.92 18.40 5.86
N ALA A 9 6.72 18.06 4.84
CA ALA A 9 6.38 18.32 3.43
C ALA A 9 5.38 17.33 2.83
N LEU A 10 5.36 16.07 3.30
CA LEU A 10 4.44 15.05 2.80
C LEU A 10 2.98 15.31 3.21
N ILE A 11 2.76 16.03 4.32
CA ILE A 11 1.43 16.40 4.83
C ILE A 11 0.76 17.46 3.95
N VAL A 12 1.54 18.32 3.28
CA VAL A 12 1.02 19.45 2.47
C VAL A 12 0.47 18.98 1.13
N LEU A 13 0.96 17.88 0.56
CA LEU A 13 0.48 17.39 -0.74
C LEU A 13 -0.91 16.71 -0.66
N MET A 14 -1.35 16.31 0.54
CA MET A 14 -2.69 15.72 0.76
C MET A 14 -3.79 16.77 1.04
N LEU A 15 -3.45 18.06 1.18
CA LEU A 15 -4.38 19.11 1.63
C LEU A 15 -4.82 20.12 0.55
N LEU A 16 -4.35 20.03 -0.69
CA LEU A 16 -4.58 21.06 -1.73
C LEU A 16 -5.66 20.74 -2.78
N CYS A 17 -6.67 19.94 -2.46
CA CYS A 17 -7.88 19.84 -3.31
C CYS A 17 -9.12 20.36 -2.58
N ASN A 18 -9.20 21.68 -2.36
CA ASN A 18 -10.44 22.35 -2.03
C ASN A 18 -11.20 22.75 -3.32
N GLY A 19 -12.03 21.85 -3.80
CA GLY A 19 -13.02 22.13 -4.84
C GLY A 19 -14.42 21.99 -4.25
N SER A 20 -15.04 23.13 -3.92
CA SER A 20 -16.43 23.22 -3.48
C SER A 20 -17.35 22.90 -4.66
N LEU A 21 -18.12 21.82 -4.59
CA LEU A 21 -19.28 21.60 -5.46
C LEU A 21 -20.53 21.44 -4.60
N ALA A 22 -21.51 22.25 -4.95
CA ALA A 22 -22.79 22.39 -4.27
C ALA A 22 -23.62 21.10 -4.32
N ALA A 23 -24.28 20.80 -3.21
CA ALA A 23 -25.24 19.72 -3.07
C ALA A 23 -26.49 19.98 -3.92
N SER A 24 -26.95 18.96 -4.62
CA SER A 24 -28.32 18.87 -5.16
C SER A 24 -29.13 17.88 -4.34
N GLU A 25 -30.36 18.27 -4.05
CA GLU A 25 -31.32 17.62 -3.14
C GLU A 25 -31.86 16.30 -3.66
N ASP A 26 -32.19 15.46 -2.68
CA ASP A 26 -33.15 14.35 -2.65
C ASP A 26 -33.49 13.59 -3.95
N ALA A 27 -32.72 12.55 -4.23
CA ALA A 27 -33.22 11.36 -4.90
C ALA A 27 -33.42 10.25 -3.90
N ALA A 28 -34.56 9.56 -3.94
CA ALA A 28 -34.90 8.42 -3.10
C ALA A 28 -33.76 7.40 -3.10
N ILE A 29 -33.25 7.12 -1.93
CA ILE A 29 -32.10 6.25 -1.72
C ILE A 29 -32.61 4.80 -1.86
N GLU A 30 -32.46 4.22 -3.06
CA GLU A 30 -32.45 2.78 -3.21
C GLU A 30 -31.33 2.20 -2.35
N ASP A 31 -31.60 1.06 -1.74
CA ASP A 31 -30.67 0.32 -0.89
C ASP A 31 -29.44 -0.12 -1.73
N SER A 32 -28.49 0.78 -1.83
CA SER A 32 -27.29 0.60 -2.68
C SER A 32 -26.36 -0.40 -1.99
N PRO A 33 -26.09 -1.57 -2.57
CA PRO A 33 -25.14 -2.51 -2.00
C PRO A 33 -23.77 -1.84 -1.83
N ASN A 34 -23.05 -2.19 -0.76
CA ASN A 34 -21.71 -1.71 -0.50
C ASN A 34 -20.81 -1.99 -1.72
N ARG A 35 -20.47 -0.92 -2.47
CA ARG A 35 -19.73 -0.99 -3.73
C ARG A 35 -18.22 -0.88 -3.55
N ASP A 36 -17.73 -0.56 -2.35
CA ASP A 36 -16.29 -0.50 -2.12
C ASP A 36 -15.66 -1.88 -2.23
N LEU A 37 -15.01 -2.14 -3.34
CA LEU A 37 -14.32 -3.40 -3.61
C LEU A 37 -12.94 -3.46 -2.95
N THR A 38 -12.37 -2.35 -2.50
CA THR A 38 -11.05 -2.32 -1.83
C THR A 38 -11.14 -2.59 -0.33
N GLY A 39 -12.27 -2.25 0.28
CA GLY A 39 -12.55 -2.44 1.69
C GLY A 39 -13.52 -3.58 1.94
N PHE A 40 -13.51 -4.10 3.13
CA PHE A 40 -14.48 -5.06 3.64
C PHE A 40 -15.01 -4.57 4.98
N GLU A 41 -15.54 -3.35 4.96
CA GLU A 41 -16.02 -2.64 6.12
C GLU A 41 -17.55 -2.70 6.16
N GLY A 42 -18.11 -3.73 6.72
CA GLY A 42 -19.54 -3.78 7.06
C GLY A 42 -20.48 -3.81 5.85
N LEU A 43 -21.06 -4.95 5.58
CA LEU A 43 -22.02 -5.16 4.47
C LEU A 43 -23.39 -4.47 4.69
N ASN A 44 -23.67 -3.99 5.90
CA ASN A 44 -25.00 -3.53 6.27
C ASN A 44 -25.04 -2.16 6.98
N GLU A 45 -23.90 -1.47 7.12
CA GLU A 45 -23.87 -0.16 7.77
C GLU A 45 -23.34 0.89 6.80
N ARG A 46 -24.12 1.93 6.56
CA ARG A 46 -23.63 3.12 5.90
C ARG A 46 -22.54 3.77 6.76
N LEU A 47 -21.33 3.79 6.24
CA LEU A 47 -20.18 4.38 6.93
C LEU A 47 -20.27 5.91 6.96
N PRO A 48 -19.67 6.58 7.95
CA PRO A 48 -19.58 8.03 7.96
C PRO A 48 -18.90 8.55 6.70
N LEU A 49 -19.40 9.66 6.15
CA LEU A 49 -18.77 10.31 4.99
C LEU A 49 -17.34 10.76 5.30
N TRP A 50 -17.13 11.27 6.53
CA TRP A 50 -15.83 11.71 7.04
C TRP A 50 -15.46 11.02 8.34
N GLU A 51 -14.21 10.64 8.45
CA GLU A 51 -13.57 10.25 9.71
C GLU A 51 -12.20 10.91 9.80
N ALA A 52 -11.80 11.32 11.01
CA ALA A 52 -10.48 11.86 11.27
C ALA A 52 -9.96 11.37 12.62
N GLY A 53 -8.64 11.30 12.73
CA GLY A 53 -7.98 10.84 13.95
C GLY A 53 -6.48 10.78 13.82
N VAL A 54 -5.88 9.90 14.60
CA VAL A 54 -4.43 9.62 14.57
C VAL A 54 -4.23 8.14 14.30
N GLY A 55 -3.41 7.84 13.32
CA GLY A 55 -2.89 6.51 13.05
C GLY A 55 -1.40 6.45 13.38
N GLY A 56 -0.95 5.33 13.93
CA GLY A 56 0.46 5.12 14.17
C GLY A 56 0.82 3.64 14.10
N GLY A 57 2.09 3.38 13.88
CA GLY A 57 2.58 2.02 13.80
C GLY A 57 4.09 1.96 13.63
N MET A 58 4.57 0.74 13.63
CA MET A 58 5.94 0.40 13.33
C MET A 58 5.97 -0.80 12.38
N ILE A 59 6.94 -0.79 11.51
CA ILE A 59 7.20 -1.86 10.56
C ILE A 59 8.69 -2.13 10.47
N GLU A 60 9.03 -3.39 10.40
CA GLU A 60 10.35 -3.86 10.05
C GLU A 60 10.28 -4.60 8.71
N SER A 61 11.08 -4.18 7.74
CA SER A 61 11.09 -4.70 6.37
C SER A 61 12.51 -4.74 5.81
N PRO A 62 12.78 -5.53 4.76
CA PRO A 62 14.06 -5.43 4.04
C PRO A 62 14.25 -4.02 3.46
N ASN A 63 15.50 -3.58 3.32
CA ASN A 63 15.84 -2.26 2.76
C ASN A 63 15.38 -2.11 1.30
N TYR A 64 15.48 -3.19 0.53
CA TYR A 64 14.98 -3.33 -0.85
C TYR A 64 14.65 -4.81 -1.10
N PRO A 65 13.98 -5.16 -2.21
CA PRO A 65 13.66 -6.56 -2.51
C PRO A 65 14.94 -7.42 -2.54
N ALA A 66 14.91 -8.57 -1.86
CA ALA A 66 16.04 -9.49 -1.66
C ALA A 66 17.21 -8.97 -0.81
N SER A 67 17.11 -7.83 -0.14
CA SER A 67 18.12 -7.38 0.83
C SER A 67 18.14 -8.28 2.06
N SER A 68 19.33 -8.57 2.58
CA SER A 68 19.52 -9.24 3.87
C SER A 68 19.35 -8.29 5.04
N GLU A 69 19.59 -7.02 4.84
CA GLU A 69 19.50 -5.98 5.84
C GLU A 69 18.12 -5.35 5.88
N ARG A 70 17.77 -4.82 7.04
CA ARG A 70 16.39 -4.49 7.36
C ARG A 70 16.27 -3.06 7.87
N ASN A 71 15.19 -2.41 7.51
CA ASN A 71 14.84 -1.09 7.97
C ASN A 71 13.69 -1.15 8.97
N PHE A 72 13.81 -0.43 10.06
CA PHE A 72 12.76 -0.23 11.06
C PHE A 72 12.22 1.18 10.98
N VAL A 73 10.92 1.29 10.67
CA VAL A 73 10.23 2.58 10.59
C VAL A 73 9.12 2.62 11.63
N ALA A 74 9.10 3.68 12.44
CA ALA A 74 8.01 3.98 13.37
C ALA A 74 7.45 5.37 13.07
N LEU A 75 6.12 5.45 12.93
CA LEU A 75 5.45 6.66 12.49
C LEU A 75 4.10 6.83 13.17
N ALA A 76 3.74 8.07 13.51
CA ALA A 76 2.40 8.45 13.94
C ALA A 76 1.97 9.72 13.21
N LEU A 77 0.84 9.69 12.54
CA LEU A 77 0.33 10.77 11.71
C LEU A 77 -1.17 10.99 11.93
N PRO A 78 -1.65 12.23 11.80
CA PRO A 78 -3.08 12.46 11.62
C PRO A 78 -3.55 11.79 10.34
N TYR A 79 -4.78 11.25 10.37
CA TYR A 79 -5.43 10.72 9.19
C TYR A 79 -6.80 11.36 8.99
N VAL A 80 -7.23 11.42 7.75
CA VAL A 80 -8.58 11.77 7.34
C VAL A 80 -9.06 10.70 6.36
N ILE A 81 -10.28 10.20 6.57
CA ILE A 81 -10.97 9.33 5.62
C ILE A 81 -12.15 10.11 5.07
N TYR A 82 -12.25 10.15 3.75
CA TYR A 82 -13.38 10.70 3.01
C TYR A 82 -13.95 9.64 2.06
N ARG A 83 -15.24 9.41 2.12
CA ARG A 83 -15.95 8.38 1.35
C ARG A 83 -16.92 9.03 0.36
N GLY A 84 -16.38 9.84 -0.55
CA GLY A 84 -17.18 10.42 -1.64
C GLY A 84 -17.39 9.44 -2.79
N ASP A 85 -18.24 9.81 -3.72
CA ASP A 85 -18.60 8.96 -4.86
C ASP A 85 -17.42 8.77 -5.83
N ILE A 86 -16.70 9.84 -6.13
CA ILE A 86 -15.54 9.84 -7.05
C ILE A 86 -14.24 9.80 -6.26
N PHE A 87 -14.04 10.75 -5.34
CA PHE A 87 -12.84 10.82 -4.52
C PHE A 87 -13.04 10.11 -3.20
N ARG A 88 -12.14 9.16 -2.92
CA ARG A 88 -12.08 8.41 -1.67
C ARG A 88 -10.69 8.52 -1.09
N VAL A 89 -10.57 8.92 0.16
CA VAL A 89 -9.29 9.12 0.83
C VAL A 89 -9.26 8.28 2.10
N GLY A 90 -8.17 7.54 2.28
CA GLY A 90 -7.94 6.70 3.45
C GLY A 90 -8.47 5.27 3.29
N GLY A 91 -8.44 4.52 4.37
CA GLY A 91 -8.70 3.08 4.33
C GLY A 91 -7.56 2.30 3.68
N ARG A 92 -7.83 1.08 3.21
CA ARG A 92 -6.81 0.19 2.63
C ARG A 92 -6.34 0.59 1.22
N GLY A 93 -7.07 1.46 0.53
CA GLY A 93 -6.77 1.91 -0.82
C GLY A 93 -5.97 3.23 -0.88
N GLY A 94 -5.68 3.85 0.27
CA GLY A 94 -5.04 5.18 0.28
C GLY A 94 -5.95 6.26 -0.30
N ALA A 95 -5.37 7.23 -1.01
CA ALA A 95 -6.14 8.20 -1.79
C ALA A 95 -6.40 7.60 -3.18
N ARG A 96 -7.64 7.67 -3.67
CA ARG A 96 -8.02 7.15 -4.99
C ARG A 96 -9.13 7.97 -5.63
N ALA A 97 -9.13 8.00 -6.95
CA ALA A 97 -10.20 8.56 -7.75
C ALA A 97 -10.86 7.42 -8.54
N VAL A 98 -12.13 7.18 -8.30
CA VAL A 98 -12.91 6.11 -8.94
C VAL A 98 -13.48 6.63 -10.26
N PHE A 99 -13.17 5.96 -11.36
CA PHE A 99 -13.60 6.34 -12.70
C PHE A 99 -14.78 5.51 -13.20
N LEU A 100 -14.81 4.25 -12.82
CA LEU A 100 -15.87 3.31 -13.17
C LEU A 100 -16.09 2.36 -12.02
N GLU A 101 -17.34 2.17 -11.66
CA GLU A 101 -17.73 1.24 -10.60
C GLU A 101 -19.05 0.57 -10.93
N ASN A 102 -19.11 -0.74 -10.71
CA ASN A 102 -20.32 -1.54 -10.70
C ASN A 102 -20.21 -2.65 -9.64
N ASP A 103 -21.18 -3.54 -9.54
CA ASP A 103 -21.24 -4.59 -8.52
C ASP A 103 -20.04 -5.55 -8.50
N ARG A 104 -19.24 -5.59 -9.58
CA ARG A 104 -18.11 -6.52 -9.72
C ARG A 104 -16.81 -5.88 -10.13
N LEU A 105 -16.85 -4.69 -10.70
CA LEU A 105 -15.69 -4.06 -11.31
C LEU A 105 -15.54 -2.63 -10.81
N GLU A 106 -14.33 -2.28 -10.39
CA GLU A 106 -13.94 -0.91 -10.06
C GLU A 106 -12.65 -0.57 -10.81
N LEU A 107 -12.64 0.57 -11.49
CA LEU A 107 -11.46 1.17 -12.10
C LEU A 107 -11.17 2.48 -11.40
N ASP A 108 -10.02 2.57 -10.79
CA ASP A 108 -9.59 3.75 -10.05
C ASP A 108 -8.10 4.08 -10.26
N MET A 109 -7.63 5.17 -9.65
CA MET A 109 -6.20 5.48 -9.51
C MET A 109 -5.72 5.01 -8.15
N SER A 110 -4.63 4.26 -8.14
CA SER A 110 -3.95 3.78 -6.94
C SER A 110 -2.64 4.52 -6.70
N PHE A 111 -2.26 4.57 -5.41
CA PHE A 111 -1.01 5.10 -4.94
C PHE A 111 -0.28 4.03 -4.13
N GLY A 112 1.04 4.04 -4.20
CA GLY A 112 1.90 3.14 -3.46
C GLY A 112 3.22 3.83 -3.11
N GLY A 113 4.16 3.09 -2.56
CA GLY A 113 5.49 3.57 -2.29
C GLY A 113 6.27 2.72 -1.30
N ALA A 114 7.55 3.06 -1.14
CA ALA A 114 8.46 2.44 -0.19
C ALA A 114 9.24 3.50 0.59
N PHE A 115 9.71 3.11 1.76
CA PHE A 115 10.55 3.97 2.59
C PHE A 115 11.98 4.02 2.05
N ALA A 116 12.65 5.15 2.31
CA ALA A 116 14.06 5.30 2.02
C ALA A 116 14.90 4.33 2.85
N ALA A 117 16.03 3.89 2.31
CA ALA A 117 17.02 3.10 3.02
C ALA A 117 18.42 3.68 2.79
N ASP A 118 19.17 3.80 3.87
CA ASP A 118 20.55 4.27 3.84
C ASP A 118 21.46 3.17 3.28
N SER A 119 22.27 3.51 2.28
CA SER A 119 23.21 2.59 1.65
C SER A 119 24.44 2.33 2.53
N ASP A 120 24.83 3.27 3.38
CA ASP A 120 25.94 3.10 4.32
C ASP A 120 25.59 2.12 5.46
N ASP A 121 24.29 1.96 5.77
CA ASP A 121 23.78 0.95 6.70
C ASP A 121 23.57 -0.42 6.00
N ASN A 122 23.99 -0.59 4.73
CA ASN A 122 23.87 -1.83 3.98
C ASN A 122 25.21 -2.29 3.42
N THR A 123 25.70 -3.42 3.93
CA THR A 123 27.06 -3.94 3.65
C THR A 123 27.36 -4.12 2.16
N VAL A 124 26.36 -4.61 1.38
CA VAL A 124 26.56 -4.83 -0.07
C VAL A 124 26.41 -3.55 -0.88
N ARG A 125 25.81 -2.50 -0.33
CA ARG A 125 25.61 -1.20 -0.98
C ARG A 125 26.54 -0.10 -0.47
N GLU A 126 27.43 -0.40 0.48
CA GLU A 126 28.34 0.60 1.07
C GLU A 126 29.05 1.44 0.01
N GLY A 127 28.96 2.78 0.13
CA GLY A 127 29.50 3.74 -0.81
C GLY A 127 28.73 3.92 -2.13
N MET A 128 27.58 3.27 -2.30
CA MET A 128 26.64 3.51 -3.41
C MET A 128 25.64 4.61 -3.05
N PRO A 129 24.91 5.17 -4.03
CA PRO A 129 23.83 6.11 -3.77
C PRO A 129 22.77 5.50 -2.85
N GLU A 130 22.21 6.34 -1.97
CA GLU A 130 21.11 5.97 -1.09
C GLU A 130 19.85 5.58 -1.88
N LEU A 131 19.01 4.77 -1.26
CA LEU A 131 17.67 4.47 -1.75
C LEU A 131 16.69 5.46 -1.14
N ASP A 132 16.26 6.45 -1.91
CA ASP A 132 15.28 7.44 -1.55
C ASP A 132 13.87 6.84 -1.34
N TYR A 133 12.95 7.66 -0.84
CA TYR A 133 11.53 7.29 -0.81
C TYR A 133 11.01 7.02 -2.22
N LEU A 134 10.28 5.93 -2.40
CA LEU A 134 9.55 5.69 -3.64
C LEU A 134 8.09 6.13 -3.50
N VAL A 135 7.58 6.74 -4.55
CA VAL A 135 6.18 7.11 -4.73
C VAL A 135 5.70 6.49 -6.02
N GLU A 136 4.56 5.82 -5.95
CA GLU A 136 3.97 5.12 -7.09
C GLU A 136 2.56 5.63 -7.34
N ILE A 137 2.21 5.84 -8.60
CA ILE A 137 0.87 6.29 -9.01
C ILE A 137 0.48 5.64 -10.33
N GLY A 138 -0.74 5.17 -10.43
CA GLY A 138 -1.26 4.60 -11.67
C GLY A 138 -2.63 3.97 -11.56
N PRO A 139 -3.22 3.53 -12.69
CA PRO A 139 -4.51 2.89 -12.71
C PRO A 139 -4.48 1.53 -12.03
N GLN A 140 -5.62 1.21 -11.44
CA GLN A 140 -5.90 -0.08 -10.83
C GLN A 140 -7.29 -0.55 -11.27
N LEU A 141 -7.37 -1.83 -11.60
CA LEU A 141 -8.62 -2.53 -11.88
C LEU A 141 -8.85 -3.57 -10.81
N ILE A 142 -10.00 -3.51 -10.15
CA ILE A 142 -10.42 -4.48 -9.13
C ILE A 142 -11.63 -5.25 -9.67
N TYR A 143 -11.54 -6.56 -9.65
CA TYR A 143 -12.63 -7.46 -10.01
C TYR A 143 -13.03 -8.32 -8.82
N LYS A 144 -14.29 -8.18 -8.39
CA LYS A 144 -14.89 -9.02 -7.36
C LYS A 144 -15.22 -10.41 -7.93
N ILE A 145 -14.44 -11.41 -7.53
CA ILE A 145 -14.65 -12.79 -7.96
C ILE A 145 -15.88 -13.35 -7.26
N LYS A 146 -15.93 -13.27 -5.91
CA LYS A 146 -17.01 -13.86 -5.13
C LYS A 146 -17.08 -13.31 -3.71
N ASP A 147 -18.32 -13.13 -3.24
CA ASP A 147 -18.64 -12.93 -1.84
C ASP A 147 -19.14 -14.25 -1.22
N PHE A 148 -18.81 -14.45 0.05
CA PHE A 148 -19.23 -15.61 0.85
C PHE A 148 -19.84 -15.12 2.15
N SER A 149 -20.94 -15.77 2.55
CA SER A 149 -21.58 -15.56 3.85
C SER A 149 -21.55 -16.86 4.65
N PHE A 150 -21.25 -16.78 5.92
CA PHE A 150 -21.11 -17.95 6.78
C PHE A 150 -22.31 -18.09 7.70
N SER A 151 -22.82 -19.31 7.86
CA SER A 151 -23.99 -19.59 8.72
C SER A 151 -23.76 -19.27 10.20
N GLY A 152 -22.51 -19.28 10.65
CA GLY A 152 -22.09 -18.86 12.00
C GLY A 152 -21.90 -17.35 12.17
N GLY A 153 -22.21 -16.56 11.13
CA GLY A 153 -21.96 -15.11 11.07
C GLY A 153 -20.67 -14.76 10.34
N GLY A 154 -20.58 -13.51 9.93
CA GLY A 154 -19.44 -12.98 9.19
C GLY A 154 -19.52 -13.21 7.68
N ASN A 155 -18.71 -12.46 6.98
CA ASN A 155 -18.64 -12.41 5.52
C ASN A 155 -17.19 -12.42 5.03
N SER A 156 -16.99 -12.90 3.80
CA SER A 156 -15.70 -12.81 3.14
C SER A 156 -15.85 -12.48 1.66
N ARG A 157 -14.79 -11.96 1.08
CA ARG A 157 -14.69 -11.56 -0.31
C ARG A 157 -13.38 -12.02 -0.93
N LEU A 158 -13.44 -12.48 -2.15
CA LEU A 158 -12.29 -12.79 -3.00
C LEU A 158 -12.28 -11.81 -4.17
N ASN A 159 -11.19 -11.05 -4.31
CA ASN A 159 -10.95 -10.09 -5.39
C ASN A 159 -9.69 -10.44 -6.16
N ALA A 160 -9.71 -10.19 -7.48
CA ALA A 160 -8.53 -10.02 -8.28
C ALA A 160 -8.28 -8.51 -8.51
N ARG A 161 -7.01 -8.10 -8.49
CA ARG A 161 -6.59 -6.73 -8.73
C ARG A 161 -5.45 -6.70 -9.73
N LEU A 162 -5.49 -5.78 -10.66
CA LEU A 162 -4.41 -5.48 -11.58
C LEU A 162 -4.01 -4.02 -11.40
N GLN A 163 -2.74 -3.75 -11.16
CA GLN A 163 -2.20 -2.41 -10.98
C GLN A 163 -1.06 -2.18 -11.96
N ALA A 164 -1.03 -1.00 -12.56
CA ALA A 164 0.09 -0.52 -13.36
C ALA A 164 0.44 0.89 -12.91
N ARG A 165 1.61 1.08 -12.29
CA ARG A 165 1.99 2.34 -11.67
C ARG A 165 3.33 2.84 -12.19
N ALA A 166 3.41 4.16 -12.43
CA ALA A 166 4.67 4.85 -12.59
C ALA A 166 5.34 5.02 -11.23
N VAL A 167 6.64 4.84 -11.17
CA VAL A 167 7.47 4.90 -9.96
C VAL A 167 8.40 6.08 -10.03
N PHE A 168 8.47 6.83 -8.95
CA PHE A 168 9.35 7.98 -8.78
C PHE A 168 10.09 7.86 -7.45
N SER A 169 11.39 8.19 -7.44
CA SER A 169 12.11 8.38 -6.18
C SER A 169 12.16 9.86 -5.80
N THR A 170 12.26 10.14 -4.50
CA THR A 170 12.36 11.50 -3.96
C THR A 170 13.06 11.53 -2.62
N ASP A 171 13.96 12.50 -2.47
CA ASP A 171 14.52 12.95 -1.18
C ASP A 171 13.80 14.20 -0.64
N PHE A 172 12.66 14.58 -1.27
CA PHE A 172 11.90 15.82 -1.11
C PHE A 172 12.58 17.07 -1.69
N GLY A 173 13.68 16.94 -2.40
CA GLY A 173 14.30 18.02 -3.20
C GLY A 173 13.88 17.99 -4.66
N GLY A 174 13.42 16.83 -5.15
CA GLY A 174 12.98 16.60 -6.51
C GLY A 174 12.33 15.22 -6.67
N PHE A 175 11.92 14.90 -7.90
CA PHE A 175 11.39 13.61 -8.29
C PHE A 175 12.16 13.07 -9.49
N ASP A 176 12.69 11.86 -9.37
CA ASP A 176 13.32 11.13 -10.46
C ASP A 176 12.45 9.96 -10.89
N GLY A 177 12.20 9.84 -12.19
CA GLY A 177 11.45 8.73 -12.75
C GLY A 177 12.21 7.40 -12.61
N ARG A 178 11.57 6.38 -12.04
CA ARG A 178 12.11 5.03 -11.85
C ARG A 178 11.39 3.97 -12.70
N GLY A 179 10.65 4.41 -13.73
CA GLY A 179 9.95 3.52 -14.64
C GLY A 179 8.59 3.08 -14.12
N PHE A 180 8.23 1.81 -14.35
CA PHE A 180 6.89 1.29 -14.10
C PHE A 180 6.92 -0.06 -13.39
N VAL A 181 5.87 -0.32 -12.60
CA VAL A 181 5.55 -1.64 -12.05
C VAL A 181 4.19 -2.12 -12.55
N PHE A 182 4.07 -3.44 -12.70
CA PHE A 182 2.82 -4.15 -12.95
C PHE A 182 2.61 -5.22 -11.89
N GLU A 183 1.46 -5.18 -11.20
CA GLU A 183 1.19 -6.01 -10.05
C GLU A 183 -0.21 -6.64 -10.09
N PRO A 184 -0.37 -7.85 -10.62
CA PRO A 184 -1.54 -8.68 -10.36
C PRO A 184 -1.52 -9.18 -8.91
N THR A 185 -2.69 -9.09 -8.27
CA THR A 185 -2.90 -9.49 -6.88
C THR A 185 -4.20 -10.24 -6.72
N LEU A 186 -4.18 -11.34 -5.98
CA LEU A 186 -5.37 -12.03 -5.50
C LEU A 186 -5.53 -11.74 -4.01
N THR A 187 -6.70 -11.24 -3.59
CA THR A 187 -6.94 -10.85 -2.20
C THR A 187 -8.17 -11.55 -1.65
N TYR A 188 -8.01 -12.26 -0.56
CA TYR A 188 -9.09 -12.77 0.28
C TYR A 188 -9.23 -11.91 1.52
N GLN A 189 -10.45 -11.49 1.83
CA GLN A 189 -10.76 -10.69 3.01
C GLN A 189 -11.95 -11.32 3.73
N GLN A 190 -11.94 -11.28 5.07
CA GLN A 190 -13.08 -11.72 5.86
C GLN A 190 -13.29 -10.81 7.07
N ARG A 191 -14.53 -10.72 7.53
CA ARG A 191 -14.93 -9.95 8.71
C ARG A 191 -15.98 -10.69 9.53
N GLY A 192 -15.82 -10.64 10.85
CA GLY A 192 -16.81 -11.19 11.80
C GLY A 192 -16.92 -12.72 11.79
N VAL A 193 -16.00 -13.44 11.15
CA VAL A 193 -16.04 -14.90 11.08
C VAL A 193 -15.51 -15.54 12.35
N PHE A 194 -14.40 -15.07 12.89
CA PHE A 194 -13.79 -15.60 14.11
C PHE A 194 -14.24 -14.84 15.36
N LEU A 195 -14.19 -13.51 15.30
CA LEU A 195 -14.60 -12.62 16.38
C LEU A 195 -15.38 -11.44 15.76
N PRO A 196 -16.42 -10.93 16.45
CA PRO A 196 -17.12 -9.74 16.05
C PRO A 196 -16.13 -8.57 15.80
N ASP A 197 -16.39 -7.77 14.77
CA ASP A 197 -15.58 -6.60 14.40
C ASP A 197 -14.08 -6.85 14.08
N THR A 198 -13.69 -8.12 13.98
CA THR A 198 -12.32 -8.49 13.54
C THR A 198 -12.30 -8.72 12.05
N GLY A 199 -11.34 -8.09 11.37
CA GLY A 199 -11.08 -8.28 9.94
C GLY A 199 -9.76 -9.00 9.72
N PHE A 200 -9.77 -9.97 8.81
CA PHE A 200 -8.59 -10.69 8.34
C PHE A 200 -8.43 -10.49 6.84
N SER A 201 -7.21 -10.42 6.36
CA SER A 201 -6.90 -10.38 4.92
C SER A 201 -5.70 -11.24 4.60
N LEU A 202 -5.75 -11.88 3.43
CA LEU A 202 -4.64 -12.60 2.84
C LEU A 202 -4.52 -12.14 1.39
N ALA A 203 -3.30 -11.81 0.94
CA ALA A 203 -3.08 -11.42 -0.44
C ALA A 203 -1.84 -12.10 -1.01
N LEU A 204 -1.96 -12.56 -2.24
CA LEU A 204 -0.86 -13.05 -3.06
C LEU A 204 -0.68 -12.06 -4.21
N ARG A 205 0.51 -11.46 -4.29
CA ARG A 205 0.91 -10.47 -5.28
C ARG A 205 2.15 -10.97 -6.02
N THR A 206 2.24 -10.65 -7.30
CA THR A 206 3.47 -10.80 -8.08
C THR A 206 3.80 -9.45 -8.70
N THR A 207 5.07 -9.13 -8.80
CA THR A 207 5.55 -7.83 -9.29
C THR A 207 6.47 -8.01 -10.47
N TRP A 208 6.21 -7.27 -11.53
CA TRP A 208 7.09 -7.06 -12.68
C TRP A 208 7.45 -5.59 -12.78
N ALA A 209 8.68 -5.30 -13.15
CA ALA A 209 9.17 -3.93 -13.25
C ALA A 209 9.97 -3.69 -14.54
N THR A 210 10.03 -2.44 -14.95
CA THR A 210 10.91 -1.98 -16.01
C THR A 210 12.35 -1.94 -15.54
N GLU A 211 13.27 -1.91 -16.49
CA GLU A 211 14.72 -1.88 -16.26
C GLU A 211 15.12 -0.74 -15.30
N THR A 212 14.63 0.46 -15.52
CA THR A 212 14.96 1.63 -14.69
C THR A 212 14.65 1.44 -13.19
N LEU A 213 13.61 0.65 -12.84
CA LEU A 213 13.38 0.32 -11.44
C LEU A 213 14.29 -0.81 -10.95
N HIS A 214 14.60 -1.75 -11.82
CA HIS A 214 15.57 -2.79 -11.48
C HIS A 214 17.00 -2.22 -11.33
N ASP A 215 17.39 -1.22 -12.16
CA ASP A 215 18.66 -0.48 -12.01
C ASP A 215 18.75 0.18 -10.64
N TYR A 216 17.66 0.79 -10.20
CA TYR A 216 17.59 1.45 -8.90
C TYR A 216 17.92 0.50 -7.73
N PHE A 217 17.53 -0.77 -7.83
CA PHE A 217 17.78 -1.75 -6.77
C PHE A 217 19.03 -2.58 -6.98
N TYR A 218 19.38 -2.95 -8.22
CA TYR A 218 20.29 -4.05 -8.51
C TYR A 218 21.44 -3.70 -9.42
N GLU A 219 21.48 -2.52 -10.06
CA GLU A 219 22.59 -2.11 -10.89
C GLU A 219 23.83 -1.82 -10.04
N VAL A 220 25.00 -2.26 -10.55
CA VAL A 220 26.31 -1.84 -10.06
C VAL A 220 27.09 -1.26 -11.22
N THR A 221 27.09 0.06 -11.32
CA THR A 221 27.88 0.74 -12.35
C THR A 221 29.38 0.52 -12.12
N PRO A 222 30.22 0.61 -13.16
CA PRO A 222 31.67 0.43 -13.02
C PRO A 222 32.32 1.31 -11.94
N GLU A 223 31.74 2.48 -11.66
CA GLU A 223 32.22 3.41 -10.64
C GLU A 223 32.12 2.82 -9.21
N TYR A 224 31.08 2.03 -8.94
CA TYR A 224 30.84 1.40 -7.64
C TYR A 224 31.28 -0.07 -7.58
N ALA A 225 31.88 -0.58 -8.69
CA ALA A 225 32.32 -1.96 -8.73
C ALA A 225 33.56 -2.18 -7.83
N THR A 226 33.56 -3.32 -7.14
CA THR A 226 34.69 -3.78 -6.33
C THR A 226 35.01 -5.24 -6.64
N THR A 227 36.06 -5.79 -6.03
CA THR A 227 36.41 -7.21 -6.20
C THR A 227 35.27 -8.15 -5.71
N VAL A 228 34.55 -7.76 -4.69
CA VAL A 228 33.43 -8.56 -4.09
C VAL A 228 32.06 -8.15 -4.61
N ARG A 229 31.95 -7.01 -5.24
CA ARG A 229 30.73 -6.46 -5.86
C ARG A 229 31.07 -6.09 -7.31
N PRO A 230 31.09 -7.02 -8.25
CA PRO A 230 31.39 -6.75 -9.66
C PRO A 230 30.32 -5.84 -10.29
N ALA A 231 30.70 -5.16 -11.37
CA ALA A 231 29.74 -4.41 -12.18
C ALA A 231 28.63 -5.35 -12.67
N TYR A 232 27.39 -4.85 -12.64
CA TYR A 232 26.20 -5.59 -13.04
C TYR A 232 25.21 -4.64 -13.71
N ASP A 233 24.73 -5.04 -14.88
CA ASP A 233 23.71 -4.35 -15.67
C ASP A 233 22.37 -5.02 -15.42
N ALA A 234 21.44 -4.30 -14.77
CA ALA A 234 20.18 -4.87 -14.39
C ALA A 234 19.22 -4.97 -15.59
N LYS A 235 18.19 -5.80 -15.48
CA LYS A 235 17.26 -6.11 -16.57
C LYS A 235 15.82 -5.99 -16.10
N SER A 236 14.95 -5.54 -17.00
CA SER A 236 13.50 -5.57 -16.78
C SER A 236 13.00 -7.01 -16.60
N GLY A 237 11.93 -7.17 -15.85
CA GLY A 237 11.26 -8.45 -15.73
C GLY A 237 10.59 -8.69 -14.39
N TYR A 238 10.49 -9.95 -14.01
CA TYR A 238 9.94 -10.37 -12.74
C TYR A 238 10.81 -9.92 -11.57
N LEU A 239 10.18 -9.26 -10.59
CA LEU A 239 10.86 -8.76 -9.40
C LEU A 239 10.71 -9.72 -8.21
N GLY A 240 9.52 -10.32 -8.05
CA GLY A 240 9.24 -11.26 -6.96
C GLY A 240 7.75 -11.50 -6.76
N ALA A 241 7.43 -12.43 -5.86
CA ALA A 241 6.07 -12.66 -5.36
C ALA A 241 6.01 -12.40 -3.87
N GLU A 242 4.86 -11.93 -3.39
CA GLU A 242 4.62 -11.67 -1.98
C GLU A 242 3.32 -12.33 -1.52
N LEU A 243 3.39 -13.04 -0.40
CA LEU A 243 2.23 -13.48 0.37
C LEU A 243 2.13 -12.62 1.63
N SER A 244 1.05 -11.86 1.75
CA SER A 244 0.83 -10.99 2.91
C SER A 244 -0.44 -11.36 3.66
N ALA A 245 -0.40 -11.19 4.99
CA ALA A 245 -1.54 -11.36 5.87
C ALA A 245 -1.72 -10.14 6.76
N GLY A 246 -2.99 -9.78 7.02
CA GLY A 246 -3.35 -8.65 7.87
C GLY A 246 -4.49 -9.01 8.81
N LEU A 247 -4.40 -8.51 10.04
CA LEU A 247 -5.43 -8.64 11.07
C LEU A 247 -5.79 -7.25 11.58
N ALA A 248 -7.09 -6.93 11.63
CA ALA A 248 -7.61 -5.71 12.20
C ALA A 248 -8.61 -6.06 13.30
N PHE A 249 -8.46 -5.48 14.49
CA PHE A 249 -9.27 -5.84 15.66
C PHE A 249 -9.58 -4.62 16.52
N PRO A 250 -10.72 -4.61 17.23
CA PRO A 250 -11.03 -3.56 18.19
C PRO A 250 -10.11 -3.71 19.42
N VAL A 251 -9.53 -2.60 19.90
CA VAL A 251 -8.75 -2.55 21.15
C VAL A 251 -9.59 -1.98 22.26
N VAL A 252 -10.05 -0.75 22.05
CA VAL A 252 -11.01 -0.05 22.93
C VAL A 252 -11.97 0.78 22.05
N LYS A 253 -12.94 1.46 22.65
CA LYS A 253 -13.86 2.34 21.93
C LYS A 253 -13.08 3.34 21.05
N ASN A 254 -13.39 3.41 19.77
CA ASN A 254 -12.75 4.27 18.77
C ASN A 254 -11.27 3.97 18.49
N VAL A 255 -10.70 2.88 19.02
CA VAL A 255 -9.31 2.46 18.71
C VAL A 255 -9.33 1.07 18.10
N ARG A 256 -8.71 0.96 16.93
CA ARG A 256 -8.47 -0.33 16.25
C ARG A 256 -6.98 -0.61 16.19
N GLY A 257 -6.62 -1.85 16.48
CA GLY A 257 -5.28 -2.37 16.27
C GLY A 257 -5.16 -3.07 14.92
N PHE A 258 -3.95 -3.08 14.38
CA PHE A 258 -3.58 -3.75 13.14
C PHE A 258 -2.29 -4.54 13.35
N LEU A 259 -2.27 -5.74 12.81
CA LEU A 259 -1.08 -6.56 12.68
C LEU A 259 -0.94 -6.92 11.20
N THR A 260 0.26 -6.81 10.65
CA THR A 260 0.54 -7.21 9.28
C THR A 260 1.85 -7.99 9.21
N THR A 261 1.89 -8.95 8.31
CA THR A 261 3.11 -9.68 7.99
C THR A 261 3.12 -10.01 6.51
N SER A 262 4.30 -10.07 5.92
CA SER A 262 4.47 -10.59 4.56
C SER A 262 5.72 -11.43 4.44
N VAL A 263 5.68 -12.36 3.49
CA VAL A 263 6.81 -13.15 3.04
C VAL A 263 6.96 -12.86 1.55
N GLN A 264 8.15 -12.42 1.17
CA GLN A 264 8.50 -12.14 -0.22
C GLN A 264 9.43 -13.24 -0.74
N PHE A 265 9.07 -13.79 -1.88
CA PHE A 265 9.80 -14.80 -2.63
C PHE A 265 10.49 -14.11 -3.79
N ASN A 266 11.82 -14.01 -3.72
CA ASN A 266 12.63 -13.28 -4.69
C ASN A 266 13.28 -14.20 -5.73
N SER A 267 13.31 -15.53 -5.48
CA SER A 267 13.85 -16.53 -6.42
C SER A 267 13.20 -16.43 -7.80
N GLY A 268 13.97 -16.56 -8.85
CA GLY A 268 13.54 -16.38 -10.24
C GLY A 268 13.38 -14.92 -10.66
N SER A 269 13.78 -13.96 -9.82
CA SER A 269 13.88 -12.55 -10.21
C SER A 269 14.80 -12.37 -11.42
N ALA A 270 14.45 -11.42 -12.30
CA ALA A 270 15.26 -11.10 -13.47
C ALA A 270 16.71 -10.75 -13.11
N ASN A 271 16.95 -10.33 -11.88
CA ASN A 271 18.27 -9.87 -11.39
C ASN A 271 18.80 -10.68 -10.19
N GLU A 272 18.42 -11.96 -10.08
CA GLU A 272 18.93 -12.83 -9.01
C GLU A 272 20.45 -13.06 -9.04
N ASN A 273 21.09 -12.76 -10.18
CA ASN A 273 22.55 -12.83 -10.32
C ASN A 273 23.28 -11.51 -9.98
N SER A 274 22.55 -10.47 -9.59
CA SER A 274 23.15 -9.22 -9.12
C SER A 274 23.92 -9.45 -7.82
N PRO A 275 25.10 -8.84 -7.63
CA PRO A 275 25.78 -8.88 -6.34
C PRO A 275 25.01 -8.19 -5.21
N LEU A 276 23.96 -7.42 -5.54
CA LEU A 276 23.06 -6.80 -4.59
C LEU A 276 21.86 -7.69 -4.22
N PHE A 277 21.69 -8.84 -4.88
CA PHE A 277 20.67 -9.82 -4.54
C PHE A 277 21.21 -10.79 -3.47
N GLU A 278 20.67 -10.75 -2.25
CA GLU A 278 21.24 -11.47 -1.12
C GLU A 278 20.37 -12.62 -0.61
N LYS A 279 19.03 -12.50 -0.73
CA LYS A 279 18.09 -13.44 -0.13
C LYS A 279 16.97 -13.84 -1.09
N ASP A 280 16.79 -15.16 -1.24
CA ASP A 280 15.67 -15.74 -1.96
C ASP A 280 14.33 -15.48 -1.29
N VAL A 281 14.33 -15.39 0.04
CA VAL A 281 13.13 -15.14 0.83
C VAL A 281 13.40 -14.07 1.87
N THR A 282 12.56 -13.06 1.89
CA THR A 282 12.54 -12.00 2.90
C THR A 282 11.17 -11.90 3.55
N TYR A 283 11.06 -11.20 4.68
CA TYR A 283 9.78 -11.02 5.37
C TYR A 283 9.66 -9.61 5.94
N SER A 284 8.42 -9.18 6.18
CA SER A 284 8.13 -7.95 6.90
C SER A 284 7.10 -8.21 7.99
N VAL A 285 7.20 -7.46 9.08
CA VAL A 285 6.24 -7.49 10.19
C VAL A 285 5.94 -6.07 10.61
N GLY A 286 4.65 -5.76 10.79
CA GLY A 286 4.22 -4.46 11.24
C GLY A 286 3.07 -4.55 12.24
N VAL A 287 3.02 -3.59 13.14
CA VAL A 287 1.94 -3.40 14.11
C VAL A 287 1.54 -1.94 14.13
N GLY A 288 0.26 -1.67 14.28
CA GLY A 288 -0.21 -0.29 14.30
C GLY A 288 -1.56 -0.15 14.99
N PHE A 289 -1.98 1.08 15.10
CA PHE A 289 -3.30 1.43 15.62
C PHE A 289 -3.88 2.63 14.87
N VAL A 290 -5.19 2.75 14.93
CA VAL A 290 -5.93 3.94 14.51
C VAL A 290 -6.87 4.33 15.63
N TRP A 291 -6.75 5.57 16.09
CA TRP A 291 -7.69 6.21 17.01
C TRP A 291 -8.56 7.19 16.23
N ARG A 292 -9.86 6.90 16.17
CA ARG A 292 -10.85 7.76 15.53
C ARG A 292 -11.33 8.82 16.51
N ALA A 293 -10.86 10.04 16.32
CA ALA A 293 -11.23 11.19 17.13
C ALA A 293 -12.57 11.80 16.70
N TYR A 294 -12.86 11.78 15.40
CA TYR A 294 -14.05 12.38 14.79
C TYR A 294 -14.70 11.47 13.76
N LYS A 295 -16.01 11.48 13.66
CA LYS A 295 -16.82 10.94 12.56
C LYS A 295 -17.98 11.88 12.26
N SER A 296 -18.33 12.06 10.99
CA SER A 296 -19.49 12.85 10.57
C SER A 296 -20.79 12.09 10.85
N ASP A 297 -21.88 12.84 11.04
CA ASP A 297 -23.22 12.30 11.04
C ASP A 297 -23.70 11.94 9.62
N ALA A 298 -23.22 12.71 8.63
CA ALA A 298 -23.43 12.40 7.22
C ALA A 298 -22.80 11.05 6.87
N LYS A 299 -23.50 10.28 6.06
CA LYS A 299 -23.11 8.94 5.64
C LYS A 299 -22.65 8.94 4.20
N ALA A 300 -21.80 7.98 3.83
CA ALA A 300 -21.50 7.69 2.44
C ALA A 300 -22.75 7.21 1.71
N THR A 301 -22.80 7.47 0.42
CA THR A 301 -23.95 7.13 -0.44
C THR A 301 -23.89 5.71 -0.99
N TRP A 302 -22.75 5.04 -0.83
CA TRP A 302 -22.44 3.69 -1.31
C TRP A 302 -22.07 2.75 -0.17
#